data_80432f19c7b05381d00923183714bf8d
#
_entry.id   80432f19c7b05381d00923183714bf8d
#
_cell.length_a   1.000
_cell.length_b   1.000
_cell.length_c   1.000
_cell.angle_alpha   90.00
_cell.angle_beta   90.00
_cell.angle_gamma   90.00
#
_symmetry.space_group_name_H-M   'P 1'
#
loop_
_entity.id
_entity.type
_entity.pdbx_description
1 polymer ?
#
loop_
_entity_poly.entity_id
_entity_poly.type
_entity_poly.pdbx_seq_one_letter_code
_entity_poly.pdbx_strand_id
1 'polypeptide(L)'
;MLIEKLQSAIRKEGLEEQIQVILTGCFGFCAQGPIVKVVPDNTFYVQVKPEDADELIHTHFVKKMYLERLLYLDADRNQVIRNPEQMSFYKPQMRIALRNCGMINPESIDEYIARNGYAALAKVLTQSTPEEVIQEIIESGLRGRGGGGFPTGLKWQITRKAVKSPKYVVCNADEGDPGAFMDRSILEGDPHSVIEAMAINGYCTGTAKGLVYIRAEYPMAVEGLRIAISQATEYGLLGKNIMGTDFSFDIDIKYGAGAFVCGEETALIHSMEGKRGEATVKPPFPSEEGYLGFPTN
;
A
#
# COMPACT_ATOMS: atom_id res chain seq x y z
N MET A 1 -22.23 12.10 1.21
CA MET A 1 -21.72 10.76 0.79
C MET A 1 -22.12 9.67 1.81
N LEU A 2 -21.82 8.37 1.54
CA LEU A 2 -22.21 7.27 2.45
C LEU A 2 -21.63 7.47 3.88
N ILE A 3 -20.37 7.85 4.00
CA ILE A 3 -19.69 8.09 5.30
C ILE A 3 -20.42 9.14 6.13
N GLU A 4 -20.76 10.28 5.56
CA GLU A 4 -21.48 11.35 6.25
C GLU A 4 -22.87 10.89 6.73
N LYS A 5 -23.53 10.06 5.93
CA LYS A 5 -24.83 9.47 6.30
C LYS A 5 -24.70 8.46 7.45
N LEU A 6 -23.69 7.60 7.42
CA LEU A 6 -23.40 6.67 8.52
C LEU A 6 -23.08 7.45 9.82
N GLN A 7 -22.21 8.45 9.74
CA GLN A 7 -21.88 9.31 10.89
C GLN A 7 -23.09 10.06 11.42
N SER A 8 -23.98 10.55 10.52
CA SER A 8 -25.23 11.20 10.90
C SER A 8 -26.20 10.24 11.59
N ALA A 9 -26.33 9.01 11.07
CA ALA A 9 -27.17 7.97 11.66
C ALA A 9 -26.66 7.55 13.06
N ILE A 10 -25.34 7.42 13.24
CA ILE A 10 -24.71 7.14 14.53
C ILE A 10 -25.03 8.24 15.55
N ARG A 11 -24.90 9.51 15.17
CA ARG A 11 -25.26 10.65 16.03
C ARG A 11 -26.74 10.65 16.41
N LYS A 12 -27.61 10.35 15.45
CA LYS A 12 -29.06 10.29 15.66
C LYS A 12 -29.46 9.23 16.70
N GLU A 13 -28.71 8.13 16.76
CA GLU A 13 -28.94 7.05 17.73
C GLU A 13 -28.14 7.24 19.05
N GLY A 14 -27.34 8.29 19.17
CA GLY A 14 -26.52 8.58 20.37
C GLY A 14 -25.38 7.58 20.58
N LEU A 15 -24.78 7.09 19.50
CA LEU A 15 -23.76 6.02 19.53
C LEU A 15 -22.36 6.54 19.19
N GLU A 16 -22.09 7.85 19.17
CA GLU A 16 -20.82 8.45 18.72
C GLU A 16 -19.62 8.02 19.55
N GLU A 17 -19.82 7.79 20.85
CA GLU A 17 -18.74 7.33 21.73
C GLU A 17 -18.48 5.82 21.65
N GLN A 18 -19.38 5.07 21.00
CA GLN A 18 -19.29 3.62 20.89
C GLN A 18 -18.90 3.14 19.49
N ILE A 19 -19.17 3.95 18.46
CA ILE A 19 -19.00 3.56 17.06
C ILE A 19 -18.24 4.64 16.30
N GLN A 20 -17.14 4.22 15.71
CA GLN A 20 -16.33 5.03 14.80
C GLN A 20 -16.49 4.53 13.37
N VAL A 21 -16.67 5.44 12.41
CA VAL A 21 -16.63 5.14 10.98
C VAL A 21 -15.21 5.41 10.47
N ILE A 22 -14.56 4.37 9.95
CA ILE A 22 -13.20 4.43 9.41
C ILE A 22 -13.27 4.18 7.91
N LEU A 23 -12.61 5.04 7.12
CA LEU A 23 -12.40 4.81 5.70
C LEU A 23 -11.17 3.90 5.56
N THR A 24 -11.38 2.71 5.00
CA THR A 24 -10.32 1.75 4.75
C THR A 24 -9.99 1.66 3.27
N GLY A 25 -8.83 1.06 2.94
CA GLY A 25 -8.49 0.73 1.57
C GLY A 25 -9.38 -0.35 0.96
N CYS A 26 -9.20 -0.58 -0.32
CA CYS A 26 -10.01 -1.49 -1.12
C CYS A 26 -9.92 -2.95 -0.65
N PHE A 27 -11.07 -3.62 -0.52
CA PHE A 27 -11.16 -5.07 -0.25
C PHE A 27 -10.86 -5.94 -1.47
N GLY A 28 -10.72 -5.37 -2.67
CA GLY A 28 -10.59 -6.13 -3.92
C GLY A 28 -11.91 -6.71 -4.44
N PHE A 29 -13.05 -6.27 -3.91
CA PHE A 29 -14.37 -6.79 -4.26
C PHE A 29 -15.27 -5.69 -4.86
N CYS A 30 -14.75 -5.00 -5.87
CA CYS A 30 -15.35 -3.80 -6.46
C CYS A 30 -16.78 -4.02 -7.00
N ALA A 31 -17.06 -5.21 -7.54
CA ALA A 31 -18.41 -5.54 -8.04
C ALA A 31 -19.51 -5.50 -6.96
N GLN A 32 -19.12 -5.58 -5.68
CA GLN A 32 -20.02 -5.57 -4.54
C GLN A 32 -19.96 -4.27 -3.72
N GLY A 33 -19.21 -3.27 -4.20
CA GLY A 33 -19.13 -1.96 -3.54
C GLY A 33 -20.39 -1.11 -3.70
N PRO A 34 -20.59 -0.12 -2.82
CA PRO A 34 -19.85 0.17 -1.59
C PRO A 34 -20.03 -0.88 -0.49
N ILE A 35 -18.93 -1.13 0.25
CA ILE A 35 -18.88 -2.14 1.30
C ILE A 35 -18.81 -1.48 2.67
N VAL A 36 -19.57 -2.00 3.63
CA VAL A 36 -19.47 -1.65 5.05
C VAL A 36 -19.17 -2.91 5.85
N LYS A 37 -18.01 -2.93 6.49
CA LYS A 37 -17.61 -4.02 7.40
C LYS A 37 -17.78 -3.55 8.84
N VAL A 38 -18.50 -4.33 9.64
CA VAL A 38 -18.66 -4.07 11.07
C VAL A 38 -17.70 -4.97 11.86
N VAL A 39 -16.92 -4.34 12.74
CA VAL A 39 -15.97 -5.00 13.64
C VAL A 39 -16.46 -4.76 15.07
N PRO A 40 -16.37 -5.73 16.01
CA PRO A 40 -15.63 -7.01 15.92
C PRO A 40 -16.42 -8.19 15.38
N ASP A 41 -17.72 -8.08 15.12
CA ASP A 41 -18.56 -9.21 14.72
C ASP A 41 -18.33 -9.72 13.29
N ASN A 42 -17.50 -9.03 12.53
CA ASN A 42 -17.07 -9.38 11.19
C ASN A 42 -18.20 -9.44 10.14
N THR A 43 -19.29 -8.67 10.37
CA THR A 43 -20.40 -8.57 9.41
C THR A 43 -19.99 -7.73 8.21
N PHE A 44 -20.28 -8.24 7.01
CA PHE A 44 -19.87 -7.67 5.74
C PHE A 44 -21.10 -7.35 4.89
N TYR A 45 -21.45 -6.06 4.84
CA TYR A 45 -22.52 -5.53 4.05
C TYR A 45 -22.03 -5.07 2.69
N VAL A 46 -22.76 -5.42 1.62
CA VAL A 46 -22.41 -5.12 0.23
C VAL A 46 -23.44 -4.19 -0.40
N GLN A 47 -23.01 -3.47 -1.46
CA GLN A 47 -23.85 -2.56 -2.23
C GLN A 47 -24.63 -1.54 -1.37
N VAL A 48 -24.02 -1.11 -0.27
CA VAL A 48 -24.64 -0.20 0.71
C VAL A 48 -24.78 1.19 0.10
N LYS A 49 -26.00 1.69 0.04
CA LYS A 49 -26.30 3.02 -0.46
C LYS A 49 -26.39 4.03 0.69
N PRO A 50 -26.23 5.34 0.43
CA PRO A 50 -26.41 6.37 1.46
C PRO A 50 -27.77 6.32 2.17
N GLU A 51 -28.84 5.90 1.45
CA GLU A 51 -30.19 5.76 1.97
C GLU A 51 -30.33 4.62 2.99
N ASP A 52 -29.44 3.63 2.94
CA ASP A 52 -29.46 2.49 3.85
C ASP A 52 -28.89 2.81 5.24
N ALA A 53 -28.20 3.95 5.39
CA ALA A 53 -27.40 4.26 6.57
C ALA A 53 -28.22 4.26 7.88
N ASP A 54 -29.38 4.92 7.92
CA ASP A 54 -30.24 4.98 9.11
C ASP A 54 -30.74 3.58 9.50
N GLU A 55 -31.22 2.81 8.53
CA GLU A 55 -31.72 1.45 8.74
C GLU A 55 -30.60 0.51 9.18
N LEU A 56 -29.42 0.62 8.59
CA LEU A 56 -28.27 -0.22 8.91
C LEU A 56 -27.82 0.03 10.36
N ILE A 57 -27.61 1.28 10.76
CA ILE A 57 -27.17 1.63 12.12
C ILE A 57 -28.23 1.18 13.13
N HIS A 58 -29.50 1.51 12.90
CA HIS A 58 -30.57 1.13 13.82
C HIS A 58 -30.73 -0.40 13.94
N THR A 59 -30.74 -1.12 12.82
CA THR A 59 -30.93 -2.57 12.83
C THR A 59 -29.73 -3.28 13.44
N HIS A 60 -28.51 -2.93 13.03
CA HIS A 60 -27.31 -3.63 13.48
C HIS A 60 -26.95 -3.31 14.94
N PHE A 61 -26.92 -2.02 15.31
CA PHE A 61 -26.38 -1.59 16.59
C PHE A 61 -27.46 -1.43 17.68
N VAL A 62 -28.69 -1.03 17.34
CA VAL A 62 -29.77 -0.85 18.32
C VAL A 62 -30.55 -2.15 18.51
N LYS A 63 -31.05 -2.72 17.40
CA LYS A 63 -31.82 -3.99 17.47
C LYS A 63 -30.97 -5.24 17.65
N LYS A 64 -29.63 -5.14 17.43
CA LYS A 64 -28.70 -6.28 17.45
C LYS A 64 -29.08 -7.37 16.45
N MET A 65 -29.57 -6.96 15.29
CA MET A 65 -30.00 -7.83 14.19
C MET A 65 -29.21 -7.49 12.92
N TYR A 66 -29.18 -8.40 11.96
CA TYR A 66 -28.51 -8.15 10.68
C TYR A 66 -29.50 -7.62 9.65
N LEU A 67 -29.05 -6.71 8.80
CA LEU A 67 -29.82 -6.22 7.65
C LEU A 67 -29.61 -7.19 6.48
N GLU A 68 -30.39 -8.27 6.45
CA GLU A 68 -30.18 -9.42 5.56
C GLU A 68 -30.12 -9.06 4.08
N ARG A 69 -30.90 -8.06 3.64
CA ARG A 69 -30.89 -7.62 2.24
C ARG A 69 -29.57 -7.03 1.75
N LEU A 70 -28.71 -6.60 2.68
CA LEU A 70 -27.38 -6.07 2.39
C LEU A 70 -26.25 -7.10 2.62
N LEU A 71 -26.56 -8.30 3.10
CA LEU A 71 -25.59 -9.37 3.21
C LEU A 71 -25.23 -9.95 1.84
N TYR A 72 -24.03 -10.44 1.70
CA TYR A 72 -23.57 -11.04 0.46
C TYR A 72 -24.30 -12.36 0.15
N LEU A 73 -24.91 -12.45 -1.03
CA LEU A 73 -25.47 -13.69 -1.56
C LEU A 73 -24.40 -14.39 -2.41
N ASP A 74 -23.89 -15.52 -1.92
CA ASP A 74 -23.03 -16.39 -2.69
C ASP A 74 -23.87 -17.17 -3.72
N ALA A 75 -23.78 -16.75 -4.98
CA ALA A 75 -24.59 -17.33 -6.06
C ALA A 75 -24.25 -18.79 -6.33
N ASP A 76 -22.99 -19.21 -6.13
CA ASP A 76 -22.55 -20.59 -6.36
C ASP A 76 -23.15 -21.57 -5.35
N ARG A 77 -23.41 -21.09 -4.14
CA ARG A 77 -23.94 -21.86 -3.02
C ARG A 77 -25.39 -21.57 -2.72
N ASN A 78 -25.96 -20.55 -3.34
CA ASN A 78 -27.28 -20.01 -3.02
C ASN A 78 -27.46 -19.78 -1.51
N GLN A 79 -26.45 -19.18 -0.88
CA GLN A 79 -26.39 -18.96 0.56
C GLN A 79 -26.02 -17.52 0.88
N VAL A 80 -26.74 -16.93 1.85
CA VAL A 80 -26.41 -15.62 2.41
C VAL A 80 -25.22 -15.78 3.36
N ILE A 81 -24.14 -15.02 3.11
CA ILE A 81 -22.90 -15.11 3.89
C ILE A 81 -22.66 -13.77 4.58
N ARG A 82 -22.45 -13.82 5.88
CA ARG A 82 -22.17 -12.66 6.73
C ARG A 82 -20.68 -12.37 6.83
N ASN A 83 -19.86 -13.42 7.03
CA ASN A 83 -18.42 -13.28 7.24
C ASN A 83 -17.67 -13.44 5.90
N PRO A 84 -16.85 -12.45 5.49
CA PRO A 84 -16.12 -12.52 4.23
C PRO A 84 -15.18 -13.74 4.13
N GLU A 85 -14.65 -14.26 5.23
CA GLU A 85 -13.79 -15.44 5.23
C GLU A 85 -14.51 -16.72 4.75
N GLN A 86 -15.83 -16.72 4.77
CA GLN A 86 -16.67 -17.84 4.32
C GLN A 86 -17.06 -17.72 2.84
N MET A 87 -16.85 -16.57 2.22
CA MET A 87 -17.20 -16.32 0.81
C MET A 87 -16.33 -17.18 -0.11
N SER A 88 -16.94 -17.71 -1.17
CA SER A 88 -16.23 -18.47 -2.21
C SER A 88 -15.10 -17.67 -2.85
N PHE A 89 -15.27 -16.34 -2.94
CA PHE A 89 -14.26 -15.42 -3.47
C PHE A 89 -13.04 -15.27 -2.56
N TYR A 90 -13.21 -15.13 -1.23
CA TYR A 90 -12.09 -14.89 -0.31
C TYR A 90 -11.47 -16.16 0.25
N LYS A 91 -12.26 -17.20 0.46
CA LYS A 91 -11.82 -18.45 1.09
C LYS A 91 -10.54 -19.07 0.46
N PRO A 92 -10.36 -19.10 -0.87
CA PRO A 92 -9.15 -19.64 -1.50
C PRO A 92 -7.98 -18.66 -1.53
N GLN A 93 -8.12 -17.40 -1.08
CA GLN A 93 -7.10 -16.39 -1.18
C GLN A 93 -6.21 -16.35 0.07
N MET A 94 -4.90 -16.26 -0.15
CA MET A 94 -3.92 -15.85 0.85
C MET A 94 -3.45 -14.45 0.52
N ARG A 95 -3.98 -13.43 1.21
CA ARG A 95 -3.63 -12.04 0.97
C ARG A 95 -2.36 -11.68 1.74
N ILE A 96 -1.24 -11.57 1.02
CA ILE A 96 0.06 -11.16 1.56
C ILE A 96 0.24 -9.65 1.40
N ALA A 97 0.24 -9.15 0.16
CA ALA A 97 0.41 -7.72 -0.13
C ALA A 97 -0.78 -6.87 0.37
N LEU A 98 -2.00 -7.41 0.32
CA LEU A 98 -3.22 -6.73 0.77
C LEU A 98 -3.66 -7.15 2.19
N ARG A 99 -2.75 -7.68 3.03
CA ARG A 99 -3.09 -8.21 4.36
C ARG A 99 -3.77 -7.19 5.28
N ASN A 100 -3.39 -5.93 5.18
CA ASN A 100 -3.93 -4.84 5.99
C ASN A 100 -5.08 -4.08 5.31
N CYS A 101 -5.26 -4.22 3.99
CA CYS A 101 -6.33 -3.52 3.27
C CYS A 101 -7.70 -3.93 3.78
N GLY A 102 -8.49 -2.95 4.21
CA GLY A 102 -9.79 -3.16 4.86
C GLY A 102 -9.72 -3.64 6.31
N MET A 103 -8.53 -3.66 6.93
CA MET A 103 -8.31 -4.12 8.31
C MET A 103 -7.76 -3.03 9.22
N ILE A 104 -7.15 -1.99 8.65
CA ILE A 104 -6.61 -0.84 9.37
C ILE A 104 -7.15 0.46 8.77
N ASN A 105 -7.09 1.53 9.55
CA ASN A 105 -7.16 2.89 9.03
C ASN A 105 -5.80 3.22 8.36
N PRO A 106 -5.74 3.41 7.03
CA PRO A 106 -4.49 3.68 6.32
C PRO A 106 -3.88 5.05 6.69
N GLU A 107 -4.66 5.95 7.30
CA GLU A 107 -4.22 7.27 7.79
C GLU A 107 -3.71 7.22 9.24
N SER A 108 -3.57 6.02 9.84
CA SER A 108 -3.10 5.84 11.22
C SER A 108 -1.86 4.96 11.27
N ILE A 109 -0.71 5.58 11.54
CA ILE A 109 0.54 4.85 11.77
C ILE A 109 0.45 3.92 12.98
N ASP A 110 -0.31 4.29 14.01
CA ASP A 110 -0.48 3.47 15.23
C ASP A 110 -1.16 2.15 14.92
N GLU A 111 -2.18 2.15 14.03
CA GLU A 111 -2.83 0.91 13.61
C GLU A 111 -1.90 0.03 12.76
N TYR A 112 -1.04 0.63 11.94
CA TYR A 112 -0.01 -0.11 11.21
C TYR A 112 1.01 -0.74 12.17
N ILE A 113 1.50 0.02 13.15
CA ILE A 113 2.44 -0.46 14.18
C ILE A 113 1.80 -1.57 15.03
N ALA A 114 0.52 -1.43 15.41
CA ALA A 114 -0.21 -2.46 16.17
C ALA A 114 -0.31 -3.80 15.42
N ARG A 115 -0.11 -3.79 14.10
CA ARG A 115 -0.05 -5.00 13.25
C ARG A 115 1.38 -5.39 12.85
N ASN A 116 2.35 -5.10 13.70
CA ASN A 116 3.78 -5.33 13.51
C ASN A 116 4.42 -4.51 12.39
N GLY A 117 3.81 -3.38 12.01
CA GLY A 117 4.42 -2.43 11.09
C GLY A 117 5.72 -1.85 11.66
N TYR A 118 6.67 -1.60 10.80
CA TYR A 118 8.04 -1.16 11.09
C TYR A 118 8.87 -2.12 11.97
N ALA A 119 8.34 -3.27 12.37
CA ALA A 119 9.11 -4.28 13.10
C ALA A 119 10.22 -4.88 12.24
N ALA A 120 9.98 -5.06 10.93
CA ALA A 120 10.99 -5.54 10.01
C ALA A 120 12.11 -4.51 9.84
N LEU A 121 11.79 -3.23 9.70
CA LEU A 121 12.78 -2.15 9.64
C LEU A 121 13.62 -2.10 10.93
N ALA A 122 12.97 -2.19 12.10
CA ALA A 122 13.68 -2.22 13.40
C ALA A 122 14.65 -3.41 13.48
N LYS A 123 14.22 -4.62 13.10
CA LYS A 123 15.08 -5.81 13.05
C LYS A 123 16.29 -5.58 12.14
N VAL A 124 16.03 -5.07 10.94
CA VAL A 124 17.07 -4.85 9.93
C VAL A 124 18.10 -3.84 10.42
N LEU A 125 17.69 -2.73 11.01
CA LEU A 125 18.61 -1.68 11.45
C LEU A 125 19.41 -2.02 12.71
N THR A 126 18.89 -2.92 13.56
CA THR A 126 19.51 -3.22 14.87
C THR A 126 20.17 -4.58 14.96
N GLN A 127 19.82 -5.52 14.07
CA GLN A 127 20.22 -6.93 14.20
C GLN A 127 20.86 -7.52 12.95
N SER A 128 20.90 -6.78 11.82
CA SER A 128 21.36 -7.32 10.55
C SER A 128 22.27 -6.34 9.81
N THR A 129 23.22 -6.87 9.09
CA THR A 129 23.98 -6.10 8.11
C THR A 129 23.21 -6.02 6.78
N PRO A 130 23.47 -5.01 5.93
CA PRO A 130 22.87 -4.94 4.60
C PRO A 130 23.08 -6.20 3.76
N GLU A 131 24.25 -6.81 3.87
CA GLU A 131 24.62 -8.02 3.14
C GLU A 131 23.81 -9.24 3.58
N GLU A 132 23.57 -9.40 4.87
CA GLU A 132 22.73 -10.47 5.42
C GLU A 132 21.29 -10.33 4.96
N VAL A 133 20.73 -9.12 4.98
CA VAL A 133 19.36 -8.88 4.48
C VAL A 133 19.25 -9.16 2.98
N ILE A 134 20.23 -8.72 2.17
CA ILE A 134 20.25 -9.02 0.74
C ILE A 134 20.30 -10.53 0.52
N GLN A 135 21.09 -11.24 1.30
CA GLN A 135 21.18 -12.71 1.19
C GLN A 135 19.85 -13.38 1.56
N GLU A 136 19.18 -12.94 2.63
CA GLU A 136 17.84 -13.40 3.03
C GLU A 136 16.82 -13.21 1.87
N ILE A 137 16.85 -12.05 1.20
CA ILE A 137 15.97 -11.78 0.05
C ILE A 137 16.33 -12.66 -1.17
N ILE A 138 17.61 -12.96 -1.41
CA ILE A 138 18.02 -13.90 -2.47
C ILE A 138 17.49 -15.30 -2.16
N GLU A 139 17.68 -15.79 -0.95
CA GLU A 139 17.27 -17.13 -0.52
C GLU A 139 15.75 -17.31 -0.49
N SER A 140 15.01 -16.23 -0.19
CA SER A 140 13.54 -16.24 -0.26
C SER A 140 12.99 -16.46 -1.68
N GLY A 141 13.81 -16.26 -2.71
CA GLY A 141 13.40 -16.35 -4.10
C GLY A 141 12.42 -15.24 -4.53
N LEU A 142 12.30 -14.15 -3.76
CA LEU A 142 11.42 -13.02 -4.09
C LEU A 142 11.80 -12.43 -5.45
N ARG A 143 10.77 -12.18 -6.27
CA ARG A 143 10.91 -11.61 -7.61
C ARG A 143 10.04 -10.37 -7.77
N GLY A 144 10.45 -9.49 -8.68
CA GLY A 144 9.65 -8.34 -9.10
C GLY A 144 8.27 -8.75 -9.61
N ARG A 145 7.27 -7.91 -9.38
CA ARG A 145 5.86 -8.14 -9.75
C ARG A 145 5.37 -7.26 -10.90
N GLY A 146 6.26 -6.48 -11.50
CA GLY A 146 5.96 -5.65 -12.67
C GLY A 146 6.03 -6.37 -14.03
N GLY A 147 5.93 -7.70 -14.05
CA GLY A 147 5.93 -8.51 -15.27
C GLY A 147 7.28 -9.16 -15.61
N GLY A 148 8.41 -8.49 -15.39
CA GLY A 148 9.74 -9.03 -15.71
C GLY A 148 10.26 -10.13 -14.79
N GLY A 149 9.73 -10.22 -13.57
CA GLY A 149 10.07 -11.27 -12.61
C GLY A 149 11.55 -11.35 -12.22
N PHE A 150 12.29 -10.23 -12.31
CA PHE A 150 13.72 -10.20 -11.96
C PHE A 150 13.92 -10.50 -10.46
N PRO A 151 14.94 -11.29 -10.08
CA PRO A 151 15.21 -11.59 -8.66
C PRO A 151 15.53 -10.32 -7.85
N THR A 152 14.69 -10.04 -6.85
CA THR A 152 14.76 -8.79 -6.08
C THR A 152 16.10 -8.63 -5.36
N GLY A 153 16.53 -9.67 -4.63
CA GLY A 153 17.81 -9.60 -3.89
C GLY A 153 19.02 -9.42 -4.79
N LEU A 154 19.00 -9.99 -6.01
CA LEU A 154 20.08 -9.79 -6.99
C LEU A 154 20.13 -8.32 -7.46
N LYS A 155 18.97 -7.69 -7.71
CA LYS A 155 18.89 -6.27 -8.07
C LYS A 155 19.46 -5.40 -6.95
N TRP A 156 19.11 -5.68 -5.69
CA TRP A 156 19.66 -4.98 -4.53
C TRP A 156 21.18 -5.16 -4.41
N GLN A 157 21.68 -6.39 -4.64
CA GLN A 157 23.10 -6.67 -4.60
C GLN A 157 23.90 -5.90 -5.68
N ILE A 158 23.37 -5.81 -6.90
CA ILE A 158 23.99 -5.04 -7.99
C ILE A 158 24.05 -3.56 -7.62
N THR A 159 22.94 -2.98 -7.17
CA THR A 159 22.91 -1.58 -6.73
C THR A 159 23.82 -1.32 -5.54
N ARG A 160 23.91 -2.25 -4.57
CA ARG A 160 24.82 -2.16 -3.43
C ARG A 160 26.29 -2.08 -3.88
N LYS A 161 26.69 -2.92 -4.82
CA LYS A 161 28.06 -3.00 -5.36
C LYS A 161 28.43 -1.83 -6.25
N ALA A 162 27.49 -1.10 -6.79
CA ALA A 162 27.76 0.07 -7.63
C ALA A 162 28.58 1.11 -6.84
N VAL A 163 29.66 1.61 -7.45
CA VAL A 163 30.60 2.54 -6.81
C VAL A 163 30.09 3.98 -6.86
N LYS A 164 29.35 4.32 -7.91
CA LYS A 164 28.84 5.68 -8.15
C LYS A 164 27.82 6.09 -7.09
N SER A 165 27.88 7.35 -6.63
CA SER A 165 27.00 7.92 -5.62
C SER A 165 26.56 9.33 -6.06
N PRO A 166 25.36 9.83 -5.66
CA PRO A 166 24.37 9.17 -4.81
C PRO A 166 23.72 7.94 -5.47
N LYS A 167 22.93 7.19 -4.71
CA LYS A 167 22.07 6.11 -5.19
C LYS A 167 20.61 6.43 -4.90
N TYR A 168 19.69 5.82 -5.65
CA TYR A 168 18.25 6.05 -5.50
C TYR A 168 17.45 4.76 -5.36
N VAL A 169 16.40 4.80 -4.54
CA VAL A 169 15.34 3.78 -4.51
C VAL A 169 14.11 4.37 -5.16
N VAL A 170 13.56 3.71 -6.17
CA VAL A 170 12.35 4.14 -6.86
C VAL A 170 11.24 3.12 -6.68
N CYS A 171 10.14 3.57 -6.08
CA CYS A 171 8.89 2.84 -6.10
C CYS A 171 8.14 3.18 -7.40
N ASN A 172 8.05 2.21 -8.30
CA ASN A 172 7.23 2.31 -9.49
C ASN A 172 5.77 2.07 -9.12
N ALA A 173 5.00 3.14 -9.07
CA ALA A 173 3.57 3.15 -8.83
C ALA A 173 2.81 3.70 -10.07
N ASP A 174 3.37 3.50 -11.26
CA ASP A 174 2.72 3.81 -12.54
C ASP A 174 1.91 2.61 -13.04
N GLU A 175 0.76 2.38 -12.44
CA GLU A 175 -0.18 1.33 -12.81
C GLU A 175 -1.08 1.80 -13.95
N GLY A 176 -0.54 1.77 -15.17
CA GLY A 176 -1.17 2.35 -16.36
C GLY A 176 -2.14 1.42 -17.11
N ASP A 177 -2.22 0.14 -16.76
CA ASP A 177 -3.08 -0.83 -17.44
C ASP A 177 -4.57 -0.59 -17.08
N PRO A 178 -5.46 -0.39 -18.07
CA PRO A 178 -6.88 -0.16 -17.80
C PRO A 178 -7.51 -1.31 -17.01
N GLY A 179 -8.11 -0.98 -15.85
CA GLY A 179 -8.71 -1.97 -14.95
C GLY A 179 -7.74 -2.60 -13.93
N ALA A 180 -6.44 -2.36 -14.03
CA ALA A 180 -5.49 -2.70 -12.97
C ALA A 180 -5.58 -1.69 -11.82
N PHE A 181 -5.62 -2.18 -10.60
CA PHE A 181 -5.71 -1.37 -9.38
C PHE A 181 -5.04 -2.03 -8.16
N MET A 182 -4.08 -2.93 -8.37
CA MET A 182 -3.38 -3.63 -7.29
C MET A 182 -2.46 -2.65 -6.54
N ASP A 183 -1.62 -1.91 -7.24
CA ASP A 183 -0.70 -0.93 -6.66
C ASP A 183 -1.48 0.19 -5.98
N ARG A 184 -2.52 0.69 -6.64
CA ARG A 184 -3.46 1.64 -6.08
C ARG A 184 -4.07 1.14 -4.77
N SER A 185 -4.51 -0.12 -4.73
CA SER A 185 -5.12 -0.71 -3.53
C SER A 185 -4.15 -0.78 -2.35
N ILE A 186 -2.87 -1.07 -2.60
CA ILE A 186 -1.83 -1.07 -1.56
C ILE A 186 -1.60 0.36 -1.06
N LEU A 187 -1.43 1.31 -1.98
CA LEU A 187 -1.13 2.70 -1.63
C LEU A 187 -2.29 3.41 -0.90
N GLU A 188 -3.53 3.06 -1.24
CA GLU A 188 -4.72 3.59 -0.55
C GLU A 188 -5.04 2.85 0.75
N GLY A 189 -4.62 1.59 0.91
CA GLY A 189 -5.02 0.74 2.03
C GLY A 189 -3.92 0.44 3.05
N ASP A 190 -2.65 0.58 2.65
CA ASP A 190 -1.49 0.26 3.50
C ASP A 190 -0.22 1.01 3.01
N PRO A 191 -0.24 2.36 2.94
CA PRO A 191 0.89 3.14 2.43
C PRO A 191 2.16 2.96 3.26
N HIS A 192 2.04 2.72 4.57
CA HIS A 192 3.18 2.51 5.46
C HIS A 192 4.00 1.27 5.10
N SER A 193 3.37 0.21 4.58
CA SER A 193 4.11 -0.99 4.14
C SER A 193 5.06 -0.69 2.98
N VAL A 194 4.67 0.22 2.09
CA VAL A 194 5.52 0.67 0.98
C VAL A 194 6.69 1.51 1.51
N ILE A 195 6.43 2.43 2.44
CA ILE A 195 7.46 3.28 3.07
C ILE A 195 8.49 2.41 3.82
N GLU A 196 8.04 1.45 4.63
CA GLU A 196 8.90 0.52 5.35
C GLU A 196 9.78 -0.29 4.39
N ALA A 197 9.19 -0.84 3.32
CA ALA A 197 9.92 -1.61 2.32
C ALA A 197 10.97 -0.76 1.58
N MET A 198 10.65 0.50 1.26
CA MET A 198 11.59 1.43 0.64
C MET A 198 12.74 1.78 1.59
N ALA A 199 12.48 1.99 2.87
CA ALA A 199 13.52 2.26 3.87
C ALA A 199 14.47 1.05 4.05
N ILE A 200 13.93 -0.18 4.11
CA ILE A 200 14.73 -1.41 4.16
C ILE A 200 15.61 -1.54 2.90
N ASN A 201 15.04 -1.30 1.72
CA ASN A 201 15.80 -1.29 0.46
C ASN A 201 16.90 -0.22 0.50
N GLY A 202 16.59 0.99 0.97
CA GLY A 202 17.56 2.08 1.13
C GLY A 202 18.74 1.69 2.00
N TYR A 203 18.48 1.08 3.15
CA TYR A 203 19.54 0.55 4.03
C TYR A 203 20.40 -0.50 3.33
N CYS A 204 19.77 -1.47 2.69
CA CYS A 204 20.48 -2.56 2.01
C CYS A 204 21.34 -2.08 0.85
N THR A 205 20.88 -1.13 0.06
CA THR A 205 21.58 -0.62 -1.13
C THR A 205 22.56 0.51 -0.82
N GLY A 206 22.50 1.07 0.39
CA GLY A 206 23.29 2.24 0.79
C GLY A 206 22.75 3.53 0.17
N THR A 207 21.44 3.67 0.13
CA THR A 207 20.72 4.79 -0.47
C THR A 207 20.06 5.64 0.62
N ALA A 208 20.21 6.96 0.53
CA ALA A 208 19.57 7.92 1.44
C ALA A 208 18.31 8.57 0.86
N LYS A 209 17.95 8.27 -0.38
CA LYS A 209 16.83 8.95 -1.08
C LYS A 209 15.92 7.97 -1.82
N GLY A 210 14.65 7.98 -1.45
CA GLY A 210 13.57 7.27 -2.12
C GLY A 210 12.72 8.21 -2.98
N LEU A 211 12.19 7.70 -4.07
CA LEU A 211 11.26 8.40 -4.95
C LEU A 211 10.06 7.48 -5.22
N VAL A 212 8.84 7.96 -4.97
CA VAL A 212 7.64 7.27 -5.40
C VAL A 212 7.15 7.92 -6.67
N TYR A 213 7.21 7.20 -7.79
CA TYR A 213 6.63 7.67 -9.06
C TYR A 213 5.22 7.13 -9.19
N ILE A 214 4.25 8.02 -9.07
CA ILE A 214 2.83 7.69 -9.01
C ILE A 214 2.03 8.51 -10.04
N ARG A 215 0.97 7.91 -10.58
CA ARG A 215 0.05 8.60 -11.50
C ARG A 215 -0.70 9.73 -10.80
N ALA A 216 -0.82 10.88 -11.47
CA ALA A 216 -1.61 12.01 -10.99
C ALA A 216 -3.11 11.69 -10.85
N GLU A 217 -3.59 10.64 -11.54
CA GLU A 217 -4.98 10.15 -11.50
C GLU A 217 -5.32 9.38 -10.22
N TYR A 218 -4.37 9.18 -9.30
CA TYR A 218 -4.58 8.50 -8.01
C TYR A 218 -4.51 9.47 -6.83
N PRO A 219 -5.39 10.49 -6.73
CA PRO A 219 -5.29 11.53 -5.72
C PRO A 219 -5.41 11.00 -4.29
N MET A 220 -6.22 9.97 -4.05
CA MET A 220 -6.36 9.36 -2.71
C MET A 220 -5.08 8.64 -2.29
N ALA A 221 -4.44 7.90 -3.20
CA ALA A 221 -3.17 7.24 -2.92
C ALA A 221 -2.04 8.25 -2.65
N VAL A 222 -2.02 9.36 -3.39
CA VAL A 222 -1.06 10.47 -3.17
C VAL A 222 -1.25 11.08 -1.79
N GLU A 223 -2.49 11.37 -1.39
CA GLU A 223 -2.78 11.96 -0.08
C GLU A 223 -2.42 10.99 1.04
N GLY A 224 -2.81 9.71 0.92
CA GLY A 224 -2.42 8.66 1.88
C GLY A 224 -0.91 8.55 2.04
N LEU A 225 -0.15 8.59 0.94
CA LEU A 225 1.31 8.58 0.97
C LEU A 225 1.88 9.82 1.68
N ARG A 226 1.33 11.02 1.45
CA ARG A 226 1.77 12.24 2.13
C ARG A 226 1.57 12.16 3.64
N ILE A 227 0.38 11.71 4.07
CA ILE A 227 0.06 11.49 5.47
C ILE A 227 1.05 10.48 6.07
N ALA A 228 1.24 9.35 5.41
CA ALA A 228 2.12 8.30 5.90
C ALA A 228 3.60 8.72 5.98
N ILE A 229 4.11 9.48 4.99
CA ILE A 229 5.46 10.05 5.01
C ILE A 229 5.62 11.03 6.19
N SER A 230 4.63 11.91 6.41
CA SER A 230 4.65 12.85 7.53
C SER A 230 4.69 12.12 8.86
N GLN A 231 3.78 11.18 9.08
CA GLN A 231 3.71 10.39 10.31
C GLN A 231 4.98 9.58 10.54
N ALA A 232 5.51 8.90 9.50
CA ALA A 232 6.75 8.14 9.62
C ALA A 232 7.94 9.03 9.99
N THR A 233 7.98 10.27 9.48
CA THR A 233 9.00 11.25 9.82
C THR A 233 8.86 11.71 11.26
N GLU A 234 7.66 12.05 11.72
CA GLU A 234 7.37 12.47 13.10
C GLU A 234 7.72 11.38 14.12
N TYR A 235 7.51 10.11 13.76
CA TYR A 235 7.85 8.96 14.62
C TYR A 235 9.34 8.55 14.55
N GLY A 236 10.17 9.25 13.77
CA GLY A 236 11.58 8.91 13.60
C GLY A 236 11.83 7.60 12.83
N LEU A 237 10.86 7.20 12.01
CA LEU A 237 10.91 6.00 11.15
C LEU A 237 11.30 6.34 9.71
N LEU A 238 11.39 7.64 9.42
CA LEU A 238 11.87 8.22 8.17
C LEU A 238 12.66 9.50 8.50
N GLY A 239 13.48 9.98 7.58
CA GLY A 239 14.30 11.19 7.77
C GLY A 239 15.69 10.88 8.28
N LYS A 240 16.18 11.66 9.25
CA LYS A 240 17.54 11.54 9.79
C LYS A 240 17.59 10.59 10.98
N ASN A 241 18.68 9.80 11.05
CA ASN A 241 18.98 8.95 12.20
C ASN A 241 17.80 8.05 12.60
N ILE A 242 17.24 7.33 11.65
CA ILE A 242 16.05 6.48 11.82
C ILE A 242 16.24 5.52 13.01
N MET A 243 15.29 5.50 13.94
CA MET A 243 15.32 4.71 15.17
C MET A 243 16.62 4.92 16.00
N GLY A 244 17.25 6.10 15.91
CA GLY A 244 18.48 6.42 16.63
C GLY A 244 19.75 5.80 16.04
N THR A 245 19.70 5.23 14.83
CA THR A 245 20.85 4.68 14.10
C THR A 245 21.52 5.74 13.23
N ASP A 246 22.65 5.41 12.60
CA ASP A 246 23.33 6.29 11.63
C ASP A 246 22.63 6.29 10.25
N PHE A 247 21.59 5.49 10.06
CA PHE A 247 20.86 5.41 8.81
C PHE A 247 19.88 6.57 8.68
N SER A 248 19.90 7.20 7.51
CA SER A 248 18.95 8.29 7.14
C SER A 248 18.38 8.01 5.77
N PHE A 249 17.08 8.21 5.62
CA PHE A 249 16.37 7.94 4.37
C PHE A 249 15.14 8.83 4.25
N ASP A 250 15.04 9.56 3.15
CA ASP A 250 13.91 10.45 2.82
C ASP A 250 13.18 9.95 1.58
N ILE A 251 11.88 10.22 1.50
CA ILE A 251 11.03 9.87 0.36
C ILE A 251 10.36 11.11 -0.21
N ASP A 252 10.49 11.31 -1.54
CA ASP A 252 9.74 12.30 -2.31
C ASP A 252 8.75 11.64 -3.25
N ILE A 253 7.65 12.33 -3.54
CA ILE A 253 6.65 11.90 -4.53
C ILE A 253 6.89 12.61 -5.85
N LYS A 254 6.94 11.86 -6.95
CA LYS A 254 7.01 12.31 -8.33
C LYS A 254 5.75 11.90 -9.08
N TYR A 255 5.22 12.78 -9.92
CA TYR A 255 3.99 12.55 -10.64
C TYR A 255 4.22 12.12 -12.06
N GLY A 256 3.58 11.02 -12.45
CA GLY A 256 3.44 10.60 -13.83
C GLY A 256 2.23 11.25 -14.51
N ALA A 257 2.36 11.52 -15.79
CA ALA A 257 1.29 12.13 -16.62
C ALA A 257 0.35 11.10 -17.28
N GLY A 258 0.33 9.85 -16.79
CA GLY A 258 -0.62 8.81 -17.21
C GLY A 258 -0.26 8.03 -18.48
N ALA A 259 0.96 8.17 -19.00
CA ALA A 259 1.40 7.39 -20.15
C ALA A 259 1.79 5.96 -19.71
N PHE A 260 1.14 4.94 -20.26
CA PHE A 260 1.41 3.52 -19.96
C PHE A 260 2.89 3.12 -20.08
N VAL A 261 3.58 3.69 -21.09
CA VAL A 261 5.01 3.43 -21.31
C VAL A 261 5.88 3.80 -20.11
N CYS A 262 5.46 4.77 -19.28
CA CYS A 262 6.20 5.20 -18.08
C CYS A 262 6.21 4.15 -16.95
N GLY A 263 5.48 3.04 -17.09
CA GLY A 263 5.62 1.86 -16.25
C GLY A 263 6.91 1.05 -16.52
N GLU A 264 7.50 1.20 -17.72
CA GLU A 264 8.83 0.65 -18.00
C GLU A 264 9.92 1.47 -17.29
N GLU A 265 10.88 0.81 -16.63
CA GLU A 265 11.80 1.45 -15.69
C GLU A 265 12.65 2.58 -16.30
N THR A 266 13.09 2.47 -17.57
CA THR A 266 13.89 3.51 -18.21
C THR A 266 13.04 4.69 -18.67
N ALA A 267 11.85 4.44 -19.19
CA ALA A 267 10.87 5.46 -19.53
C ALA A 267 10.39 6.24 -18.28
N LEU A 268 10.19 5.54 -17.18
CA LEU A 268 9.87 6.13 -15.88
C LEU A 268 10.98 7.08 -15.41
N ILE A 269 12.25 6.65 -15.49
CA ILE A 269 13.40 7.47 -15.13
C ILE A 269 13.46 8.73 -15.98
N HIS A 270 13.31 8.63 -17.30
CA HIS A 270 13.27 9.79 -18.19
C HIS A 270 12.15 10.75 -17.82
N SER A 271 10.96 10.23 -17.51
CA SER A 271 9.83 11.05 -17.08
C SER A 271 10.12 11.78 -15.76
N MET A 272 10.73 11.12 -14.78
CA MET A 272 11.16 11.77 -13.52
C MET A 272 12.20 12.87 -13.73
N GLU A 273 13.00 12.75 -14.78
CA GLU A 273 14.01 13.77 -15.19
C GLU A 273 13.40 14.92 -15.99
N GLY A 274 12.08 14.92 -16.25
CA GLY A 274 11.41 15.91 -17.06
C GLY A 274 11.64 15.74 -18.57
N LYS A 275 12.15 14.59 -18.99
CA LYS A 275 12.29 14.19 -20.38
C LYS A 275 11.05 13.45 -20.88
N ARG A 276 10.97 13.23 -22.19
CA ARG A 276 9.95 12.35 -22.76
C ARG A 276 10.14 10.92 -22.24
N GLY A 277 9.05 10.30 -21.79
CA GLY A 277 9.05 8.91 -21.30
C GLY A 277 9.23 7.92 -22.45
N GLU A 278 10.45 7.68 -22.84
CA GLU A 278 10.84 6.71 -23.86
C GLU A 278 11.72 5.64 -23.25
N ALA A 279 11.43 4.38 -23.58
CA ALA A 279 12.25 3.26 -23.16
C ALA A 279 13.61 3.27 -23.87
N THR A 280 14.67 2.94 -23.16
CA THR A 280 16.03 2.82 -23.72
C THR A 280 16.53 1.39 -23.69
N VAL A 281 17.45 1.10 -24.60
CA VAL A 281 18.12 -0.21 -24.68
C VAL A 281 19.04 -0.41 -23.49
N LYS A 282 19.05 -1.61 -22.92
CA LYS A 282 19.93 -2.05 -21.83
C LYS A 282 20.99 -3.01 -22.40
N PRO A 283 22.23 -3.05 -21.91
CA PRO A 283 22.84 -2.23 -20.87
C PRO A 283 23.13 -0.78 -21.30
N PRO A 284 23.41 0.17 -20.36
CA PRO A 284 23.49 -0.05 -18.91
C PRO A 284 22.13 -0.29 -18.27
N PHE A 285 22.09 -1.08 -17.17
CA PHE A 285 20.88 -1.25 -16.40
C PHE A 285 20.71 -0.10 -15.38
N PRO A 286 19.47 0.26 -14.98
CA PRO A 286 19.25 1.32 -14.00
C PRO A 286 19.98 1.11 -12.65
N SER A 287 20.20 -0.14 -12.26
CA SER A 287 21.01 -0.48 -11.08
C SER A 287 22.48 -0.05 -11.16
N GLU A 288 22.96 0.27 -12.36
CA GLU A 288 24.31 0.78 -12.64
C GLU A 288 24.27 2.26 -13.02
N GLU A 289 23.34 2.63 -13.91
CA GLU A 289 23.18 3.99 -14.43
C GLU A 289 21.69 4.28 -14.72
N GLY A 290 20.98 4.81 -13.70
CA GLY A 290 19.55 5.12 -13.74
C GLY A 290 19.30 6.62 -13.59
N TYR A 291 18.49 7.01 -12.60
CA TYR A 291 18.03 8.37 -12.38
C TYR A 291 19.20 9.36 -12.22
N LEU A 292 19.21 10.40 -13.05
CA LEU A 292 20.29 11.39 -13.19
C LEU A 292 21.66 10.76 -13.46
N GLY A 293 21.70 9.58 -14.08
CA GLY A 293 22.92 8.82 -14.36
C GLY A 293 23.53 8.13 -13.14
N PHE A 294 22.77 7.93 -12.07
CA PHE A 294 23.21 7.28 -10.83
C PHE A 294 22.53 5.92 -10.62
N PRO A 295 23.16 5.00 -9.85
CA PRO A 295 22.57 3.70 -9.57
C PRO A 295 21.17 3.83 -8.96
N THR A 296 20.18 3.16 -9.56
CA THR A 296 18.78 3.24 -9.18
C THR A 296 18.17 1.85 -9.08
N ASN A 297 17.53 1.59 -7.93
CA ASN A 297 16.86 0.32 -7.66
C ASN A 297 15.36 0.44 -7.69
#